data_fb3f2b37d19b9ff3e374591d446fb2f1
#
_entry.id   fb3f2b37d19b9ff3e374591d446fb2f1
#
_cell.length_a   1.000
_cell.length_b   1.000
_cell.length_c   1.000
_cell.angle_alpha   90.00
_cell.angle_beta   90.00
_cell.angle_gamma   90.00
#
_symmetry.space_group_name_H-M   'P 1'
#
loop_
_entity.id
_entity.type
_entity.pdbx_description
1 polymer ?
#
loop_
_entity_poly.entity_id
_entity_poly.type
_entity_poly.pdbx_seq_one_letter_code
_entity_poly.pdbx_strand_id
1 'polypeptide(L)'
;MKPYSFSLFTFVIIFLSAFFGTQTLPALAAPILDTSLPPTLTPGSSVFDALAFLHVQGQEILDASGQVVYLRGVNMDTYYYSHRWNPAAPWEYASQEDIQYLERLGVTAIRLGLHWRYFDSALGYNLIDAYLDWCEQAGIYVILDMHVVPPEEDILESRIWNDPSAQEKFLDLWVDIAGRYANRAIIAGYDLYNEPAPPDAAQWWRLAKRAVAAIRGVDANHLLFVETPLIENVTFELIPDPNVVYSFHDYSPFAVTHAGASWVGDSLVPDDYSYPGTALVDVEWVEWASDAAELTAQTEDWSYWDSGDLTPPSDVEFAALVPLAWGDVGEVWFDDLELLRNGAPQKVFNPGMEEASVGDESRPANWYFWSDSGFSGEWSSDTAFSGSYSLKISGQGDGFGVWGQNNWILTAPLFPVQVGDIFRVRGWIYAPQNKGGVSLGLDYLDVVYEEYDRAHLLADMQPYIDWAIANDAPLFVGEFGAMSAAPGDSRYNLAADKISVMNEAGLHWALWTYRDWSAPGLGLYHQDDLDERLASILRIGLEGEDQRP
;
A
#
# COMPACT_ATOMS: atom_id res chain seq x y z
N MET A 1 10.24 -0.83 32.43
CA MET A 1 10.52 -0.22 31.12
C MET A 1 9.29 0.59 30.73
N LYS A 2 9.40 1.76 30.14
CA LYS A 2 8.21 2.52 29.74
C LYS A 2 7.68 1.96 28.45
N PRO A 3 6.38 1.71 28.28
CA PRO A 3 5.81 1.28 27.02
C PRO A 3 5.95 2.42 25.99
N TYR A 4 6.39 2.10 24.79
CA TYR A 4 6.24 2.97 23.63
C TYR A 4 4.89 2.61 23.00
N SER A 5 3.97 3.56 23.00
CA SER A 5 2.79 3.47 22.15
C SER A 5 3.20 3.80 20.73
N PHE A 6 3.02 2.87 19.80
CA PHE A 6 3.20 3.10 18.38
C PHE A 6 1.81 3.23 17.76
N SER A 7 1.58 4.33 17.10
CA SER A 7 0.35 4.56 16.35
C SER A 7 0.35 3.80 15.03
N LEU A 8 -0.80 3.25 14.66
CA LEU A 8 -1.03 2.27 13.60
C LEU A 8 -0.80 2.77 12.16
N PHE A 9 -0.26 3.94 11.95
CA PHE A 9 -0.43 4.65 10.68
C PHE A 9 0.61 4.38 9.58
N THR A 10 1.62 3.53 9.70
CA THR A 10 2.69 3.58 8.67
C THR A 10 3.41 2.29 8.27
N PHE A 11 2.84 1.11 8.36
CA PHE A 11 3.52 -0.09 7.83
C PHE A 11 2.69 -0.93 6.85
N VAL A 12 1.91 -0.28 5.99
CA VAL A 12 0.90 -0.98 5.19
C VAL A 12 1.30 -1.23 3.75
N ILE A 13 2.46 -0.82 3.30
CA ILE A 13 2.78 -0.91 1.87
C ILE A 13 3.97 -1.82 1.57
N ILE A 14 4.02 -3.00 2.14
CA ILE A 14 4.99 -4.03 1.71
C ILE A 14 4.31 -5.35 1.31
N PHE A 15 3.12 -5.35 0.72
CA PHE A 15 2.54 -6.60 0.25
C PHE A 15 1.62 -6.42 -0.95
N LEU A 16 2.22 -6.21 -2.10
CA LEU A 16 1.51 -6.24 -3.38
C LEU A 16 2.33 -6.91 -4.47
N SER A 17 2.64 -8.18 -4.32
CA SER A 17 2.88 -9.01 -5.51
C SER A 17 2.95 -10.49 -5.19
N ALA A 18 2.33 -11.21 -6.05
CA ALA A 18 2.42 -12.62 -6.34
C ALA A 18 1.38 -13.53 -5.67
N PHE A 19 0.37 -13.85 -6.45
CA PHE A 19 -0.03 -15.24 -6.67
C PHE A 19 -0.90 -15.33 -7.94
N PHE A 20 -0.31 -15.71 -9.08
CA PHE A 20 -1.05 -16.40 -10.12
C PHE A 20 -0.22 -17.57 -10.66
N GLY A 21 -0.50 -18.73 -10.10
CA GLY A 21 -0.06 -19.98 -10.68
C GLY A 21 -0.54 -20.10 -12.13
N THR A 22 0.33 -20.55 -13.00
CA THR A 22 0.09 -20.80 -14.42
C THR A 22 -1.03 -21.84 -14.60
N GLN A 23 -2.25 -21.37 -14.88
CA GLN A 23 -3.28 -22.19 -15.49
C GLN A 23 -3.55 -21.65 -16.89
N THR A 24 -3.20 -22.46 -17.90
CA THR A 24 -3.59 -22.24 -19.28
C THR A 24 -5.10 -22.41 -19.43
N LEU A 25 -5.82 -21.33 -19.66
CA LEU A 25 -7.24 -21.38 -20.04
C LEU A 25 -7.36 -21.54 -21.57
N PRO A 26 -8.33 -22.33 -22.05
CA PRO A 26 -8.57 -22.47 -23.47
C PRO A 26 -9.21 -21.19 -24.05
N ALA A 27 -8.81 -20.87 -25.29
CA ALA A 27 -9.37 -19.75 -26.03
C ALA A 27 -10.90 -19.89 -26.16
N LEU A 28 -11.63 -18.95 -25.59
CA LEU A 28 -13.08 -18.79 -25.81
C LEU A 28 -13.31 -17.81 -26.96
N ALA A 29 -14.19 -18.23 -27.86
CA ALA A 29 -14.61 -17.44 -29.01
C ALA A 29 -15.38 -16.20 -28.55
N ALA A 30 -15.11 -15.07 -29.20
CA ALA A 30 -15.76 -13.80 -28.94
C ALA A 30 -17.29 -13.89 -29.12
N PRO A 31 -18.09 -13.32 -28.20
CA PRO A 31 -19.52 -13.18 -28.41
C PRO A 31 -19.82 -12.05 -29.41
N ILE A 32 -20.79 -12.30 -30.26
CA ILE A 32 -21.35 -11.34 -31.25
C ILE A 32 -22.13 -10.28 -30.45
N LEU A 33 -21.69 -9.04 -30.50
CA LEU A 33 -22.35 -7.90 -29.89
C LEU A 33 -23.69 -7.60 -30.61
N ASP A 34 -24.77 -7.57 -29.85
CA ASP A 34 -26.06 -7.05 -30.27
C ASP A 34 -26.02 -5.50 -30.29
N THR A 35 -26.11 -4.91 -31.48
CA THR A 35 -26.01 -3.48 -31.72
C THR A 35 -27.40 -2.82 -31.66
N SER A 36 -28.03 -2.77 -30.51
CA SER A 36 -29.16 -1.87 -30.29
C SER A 36 -28.76 -0.69 -29.41
N LEU A 37 -28.31 0.39 -30.04
CA LEU A 37 -27.99 1.66 -29.38
C LEU A 37 -29.28 2.31 -28.83
N PRO A 38 -29.24 2.84 -27.58
CA PRO A 38 -30.26 3.78 -27.11
C PRO A 38 -30.16 5.10 -27.91
N PRO A 39 -31.22 5.91 -27.92
CA PRO A 39 -31.38 7.02 -28.86
C PRO A 39 -30.27 8.05 -28.66
N THR A 40 -29.63 8.43 -29.76
CA THR A 40 -28.64 9.50 -29.91
C THR A 40 -29.14 10.79 -29.29
N LEU A 41 -28.50 11.19 -28.17
CA LEU A 41 -28.53 12.56 -27.72
C LEU A 41 -27.70 13.39 -28.71
N THR A 42 -28.31 14.43 -29.26
CA THR A 42 -27.64 15.39 -30.14
C THR A 42 -26.45 16.00 -29.38
N PRO A 43 -25.23 16.00 -29.92
CA PRO A 43 -24.13 16.69 -29.29
C PRO A 43 -24.45 18.18 -29.22
N GLY A 44 -24.59 18.70 -27.99
CA GLY A 44 -24.43 20.13 -27.78
C GLY A 44 -23.01 20.50 -28.24
N SER A 45 -22.90 21.49 -29.10
CA SER A 45 -21.61 22.01 -29.53
C SER A 45 -20.90 22.68 -28.35
N SER A 46 -20.20 21.91 -27.53
CA SER A 46 -19.17 22.44 -26.67
C SER A 46 -17.91 22.62 -27.54
N VAL A 47 -17.61 23.84 -27.88
CA VAL A 47 -16.26 24.21 -28.28
C VAL A 47 -15.45 24.02 -27.00
N PHE A 48 -14.81 22.87 -26.85
CA PHE A 48 -13.79 22.71 -25.82
C PHE A 48 -12.67 23.67 -26.20
N ASP A 49 -12.45 24.70 -25.39
CA ASP A 49 -11.19 25.43 -25.45
C ASP A 49 -10.06 24.41 -25.24
N ALA A 50 -9.05 24.43 -26.10
CA ALA A 50 -7.96 23.48 -26.01
C ALA A 50 -7.35 23.57 -24.60
N LEU A 51 -7.18 22.41 -23.94
CA LEU A 51 -6.56 22.35 -22.62
C LEU A 51 -5.23 23.10 -22.62
N ALA A 52 -5.00 23.87 -21.57
CA ALA A 52 -3.84 24.74 -21.42
C ALA A 52 -2.88 24.18 -20.37
N PHE A 53 -1.61 24.60 -20.43
CA PHE A 53 -0.70 24.30 -19.33
C PHE A 53 -1.21 24.86 -18.02
N LEU A 54 -1.08 24.05 -16.99
CA LEU A 54 -1.46 24.40 -15.62
C LEU A 54 -0.26 25.00 -14.89
N HIS A 55 -0.56 25.85 -13.90
CA HIS A 55 0.47 26.37 -13.01
C HIS A 55 -0.05 26.50 -11.59
N VAL A 56 0.87 26.46 -10.63
CA VAL A 56 0.57 26.63 -9.21
C VAL A 56 0.56 28.11 -8.85
N GLN A 57 -0.46 28.53 -8.10
CA GLN A 57 -0.51 29.82 -7.43
C GLN A 57 -1.02 29.65 -6.01
N GLY A 58 -0.11 29.64 -5.04
CA GLY A 58 -0.48 29.33 -3.66
C GLY A 58 -0.93 27.86 -3.53
N GLN A 59 -2.07 27.64 -2.91
CA GLN A 59 -2.69 26.31 -2.78
C GLN A 59 -3.53 25.90 -3.99
N GLU A 60 -3.61 26.73 -5.02
CA GLU A 60 -4.46 26.50 -6.18
C GLU A 60 -3.66 26.07 -7.41
N ILE A 61 -4.27 25.28 -8.27
CA ILE A 61 -3.81 24.98 -9.62
C ILE A 61 -4.68 25.77 -10.58
N LEU A 62 -4.06 26.59 -11.42
CA LEU A 62 -4.74 27.48 -12.35
C LEU A 62 -4.43 27.12 -13.81
N ASP A 63 -5.39 27.36 -14.69
CA ASP A 63 -5.16 27.35 -16.13
C ASP A 63 -4.54 28.69 -16.62
N ALA A 64 -4.25 28.76 -17.92
CA ALA A 64 -3.68 29.95 -18.53
C ALA A 64 -4.59 31.22 -18.47
N SER A 65 -5.89 31.04 -18.19
CA SER A 65 -6.84 32.15 -18.00
C SER A 65 -6.89 32.65 -16.56
N GLY A 66 -6.26 31.93 -15.62
CA GLY A 66 -6.29 32.18 -14.20
C GLY A 66 -7.52 31.58 -13.49
N GLN A 67 -8.21 30.64 -14.13
CA GLN A 67 -9.29 29.87 -13.48
C GLN A 67 -8.72 28.69 -12.71
N VAL A 68 -9.30 28.43 -11.54
CA VAL A 68 -8.95 27.25 -10.73
C VAL A 68 -9.39 25.99 -11.45
N VAL A 69 -8.46 25.04 -11.54
CA VAL A 69 -8.69 23.70 -12.12
C VAL A 69 -8.53 22.67 -11.02
N TYR A 70 -9.60 21.92 -10.73
CA TYR A 70 -9.53 20.78 -9.84
C TYR A 70 -9.18 19.53 -10.64
N LEU A 71 -8.08 18.87 -10.30
CA LEU A 71 -7.69 17.59 -10.88
C LEU A 71 -8.34 16.49 -10.02
N ARG A 72 -9.47 15.94 -10.48
CA ARG A 72 -10.29 14.98 -9.76
C ARG A 72 -10.74 13.85 -10.67
N GLY A 73 -10.57 12.62 -10.24
CA GLY A 73 -10.97 11.49 -11.06
C GLY A 73 -10.48 10.14 -10.55
N VAL A 74 -9.81 9.39 -11.41
CA VAL A 74 -9.47 8.00 -11.16
C VAL A 74 -8.02 7.71 -11.53
N ASN A 75 -7.46 6.69 -10.88
CA ASN A 75 -6.27 6.02 -11.36
C ASN A 75 -6.63 5.05 -12.49
N MET A 76 -5.81 5.02 -13.54
CA MET A 76 -5.83 3.97 -14.55
C MET A 76 -4.52 3.21 -14.47
N ASP A 77 -4.61 2.02 -13.88
CA ASP A 77 -3.45 1.18 -13.65
C ASP A 77 -3.15 0.35 -14.89
N THR A 78 -2.18 0.81 -15.67
CA THR A 78 -1.67 0.04 -16.81
C THR A 78 -0.53 -0.88 -16.40
N TYR A 79 0.00 -0.70 -15.22
CA TYR A 79 1.22 -1.34 -14.73
C TYR A 79 0.97 -2.77 -14.21
N TYR A 80 -0.11 -3.02 -13.48
CA TYR A 80 -0.41 -4.33 -12.88
C TYR A 80 -0.44 -5.47 -13.89
N TYR A 81 -0.67 -5.11 -15.13
CA TYR A 81 -0.73 -6.02 -16.23
C TYR A 81 0.60 -6.13 -16.98
N SER A 82 1.62 -5.38 -16.56
CA SER A 82 2.96 -5.45 -17.12
C SER A 82 3.65 -6.79 -16.84
N HIS A 83 3.29 -7.53 -15.78
CA HIS A 83 3.71 -8.92 -15.60
C HIS A 83 3.26 -9.81 -16.75
N ARG A 84 2.23 -9.38 -17.45
CA ARG A 84 1.73 -9.95 -18.68
C ARG A 84 1.95 -9.00 -19.84
N TRP A 85 2.98 -8.11 -19.73
CA TRP A 85 3.35 -7.17 -20.76
C TRP A 85 3.18 -7.82 -22.14
N ASN A 86 2.02 -7.59 -22.73
CA ASN A 86 1.75 -7.89 -24.11
C ASN A 86 1.66 -6.57 -24.86
N PRO A 87 2.80 -6.06 -25.36
CA PRO A 87 2.82 -4.82 -26.10
C PRO A 87 1.95 -4.86 -27.37
N ALA A 88 1.43 -6.04 -27.77
CA ALA A 88 0.52 -6.20 -28.88
C ALA A 88 -0.97 -6.02 -28.52
N ALA A 89 -1.32 -5.98 -27.23
CA ALA A 89 -2.70 -5.82 -26.77
C ALA A 89 -2.81 -4.88 -25.54
N PRO A 90 -2.29 -3.66 -25.64
CA PRO A 90 -2.38 -2.67 -24.55
C PRO A 90 -3.81 -2.20 -24.28
N TRP A 91 -4.70 -2.42 -25.24
CA TRP A 91 -6.10 -2.00 -25.22
C TRP A 91 -7.01 -2.94 -24.40
N GLU A 92 -6.48 -4.04 -23.87
CA GLU A 92 -7.25 -4.97 -23.02
C GLU A 92 -7.68 -4.33 -21.70
N TYR A 93 -7.07 -3.20 -21.29
CA TYR A 93 -7.27 -2.59 -19.98
C TYR A 93 -8.08 -1.30 -19.99
N ALA A 94 -7.97 -0.53 -21.05
CA ALA A 94 -8.77 0.65 -21.26
C ALA A 94 -8.86 0.95 -22.76
N SER A 95 -10.00 1.45 -23.16
CA SER A 95 -10.34 1.81 -24.52
C SER A 95 -10.73 3.29 -24.61
N GLN A 96 -10.91 3.78 -25.82
CA GLN A 96 -11.46 5.11 -26.02
C GLN A 96 -12.87 5.26 -25.42
N GLU A 97 -13.68 4.18 -25.43
CA GLU A 97 -15.01 4.15 -24.81
C GLU A 97 -14.94 4.33 -23.28
N ASP A 98 -13.89 3.77 -22.64
CA ASP A 98 -13.68 3.96 -21.20
C ASP A 98 -13.37 5.43 -20.88
N ILE A 99 -12.53 6.09 -21.67
CA ILE A 99 -12.25 7.52 -21.52
C ILE A 99 -13.52 8.37 -21.73
N GLN A 100 -14.33 8.05 -22.74
CA GLN A 100 -15.63 8.69 -22.96
C GLN A 100 -16.63 8.45 -21.82
N TYR A 101 -16.54 7.29 -21.17
CA TYR A 101 -17.35 7.03 -19.98
C TYR A 101 -16.92 7.91 -18.81
N LEU A 102 -15.62 8.06 -18.58
CA LEU A 102 -15.07 8.94 -17.55
C LEU A 102 -15.40 10.42 -17.79
N GLU A 103 -15.40 10.87 -19.06
CA GLU A 103 -15.88 12.20 -19.44
C GLU A 103 -17.35 12.41 -19.01
N ARG A 104 -18.22 11.43 -19.28
CA ARG A 104 -19.64 11.50 -18.87
C ARG A 104 -19.85 11.46 -17.35
N LEU A 105 -18.91 10.91 -16.60
CA LEU A 105 -18.93 10.96 -15.15
C LEU A 105 -18.46 12.32 -14.59
N GLY A 106 -17.87 13.19 -15.43
CA GLY A 106 -17.34 14.48 -15.02
C GLY A 106 -15.89 14.43 -14.52
N VAL A 107 -15.16 13.33 -14.79
CA VAL A 107 -13.73 13.22 -14.46
C VAL A 107 -12.94 14.32 -15.17
N THR A 108 -12.09 15.01 -14.43
CA THR A 108 -11.23 16.09 -14.93
C THR A 108 -9.78 15.67 -15.08
N ALA A 109 -9.35 14.62 -14.36
CA ALA A 109 -7.99 14.10 -14.43
C ALA A 109 -7.96 12.57 -14.31
N ILE A 110 -6.99 11.96 -15.00
CA ILE A 110 -6.62 10.56 -14.87
C ILE A 110 -5.17 10.49 -14.40
N ARG A 111 -4.91 9.81 -13.29
CA ARG A 111 -3.55 9.40 -12.91
C ARG A 111 -3.23 8.09 -13.59
N LEU A 112 -2.31 8.13 -14.54
CA LEU A 112 -1.98 7.00 -15.41
C LEU A 112 -0.72 6.30 -14.87
N GLY A 113 -0.90 5.17 -14.19
CA GLY A 113 0.17 4.36 -13.63
C GLY A 113 0.98 3.66 -14.71
N LEU A 114 2.28 3.89 -14.74
CA LEU A 114 3.20 3.43 -15.77
C LEU A 114 4.35 2.65 -15.16
N HIS A 115 4.77 1.61 -15.86
CA HIS A 115 6.02 0.92 -15.58
C HIS A 115 7.13 1.50 -16.45
N TRP A 116 8.34 1.70 -15.92
CA TRP A 116 9.47 2.27 -16.64
C TRP A 116 9.79 1.57 -17.98
N ARG A 117 9.48 0.27 -18.11
CA ARG A 117 9.69 -0.50 -19.33
C ARG A 117 8.81 -0.05 -20.51
N TYR A 118 7.74 0.71 -20.28
CA TYR A 118 6.97 1.32 -21.37
C TYR A 118 7.84 2.22 -22.23
N PHE A 119 8.85 2.82 -21.64
CA PHE A 119 9.73 3.78 -22.29
C PHE A 119 10.96 3.14 -22.95
N ASP A 120 11.15 1.82 -22.78
CA ASP A 120 12.24 1.08 -23.45
C ASP A 120 11.96 0.84 -24.96
N SER A 121 10.76 1.12 -25.43
CA SER A 121 10.36 0.84 -26.81
C SER A 121 9.44 1.89 -27.42
N ALA A 122 9.50 2.02 -28.74
CA ALA A 122 8.58 2.87 -29.49
C ALA A 122 7.10 2.44 -29.31
N LEU A 123 6.85 1.18 -29.00
CA LEU A 123 5.51 0.67 -28.83
C LEU A 123 4.86 1.17 -27.53
N GLY A 124 5.63 1.21 -26.44
CA GLY A 124 5.16 1.79 -25.19
C GLY A 124 4.84 3.28 -25.31
N TYR A 125 5.70 4.04 -25.97
CA TYR A 125 5.40 5.44 -26.28
C TYR A 125 4.14 5.61 -27.14
N ASN A 126 3.93 4.77 -28.16
CA ASN A 126 2.72 4.82 -28.99
C ASN A 126 1.44 4.54 -28.18
N LEU A 127 1.54 3.66 -27.19
CA LEU A 127 0.45 3.39 -26.27
C LEU A 127 0.09 4.63 -25.44
N ILE A 128 1.08 5.23 -24.82
CA ILE A 128 0.89 6.46 -24.03
C ILE A 128 0.33 7.57 -24.92
N ASP A 129 0.88 7.75 -26.12
CA ASP A 129 0.38 8.73 -27.08
C ASP A 129 -1.10 8.50 -27.42
N ALA A 130 -1.54 7.26 -27.58
CA ALA A 130 -2.96 6.94 -27.84
C ALA A 130 -3.86 7.30 -26.65
N TYR A 131 -3.44 6.99 -25.42
CA TYR A 131 -4.17 7.42 -24.22
C TYR A 131 -4.28 8.94 -24.14
N LEU A 132 -3.17 9.64 -24.38
CA LEU A 132 -3.15 11.10 -24.39
C LEU A 132 -4.09 11.68 -25.45
N ASP A 133 -4.13 11.07 -26.65
CA ASP A 133 -5.02 11.52 -27.73
C ASP A 133 -6.51 11.29 -27.39
N TRP A 134 -6.85 10.21 -26.72
CA TRP A 134 -8.24 9.96 -26.26
C TRP A 134 -8.64 10.92 -25.15
N CYS A 135 -7.74 11.16 -24.18
CA CYS A 135 -7.99 12.10 -23.09
C CYS A 135 -8.09 13.56 -23.61
N GLU A 136 -7.28 13.95 -24.61
CA GLU A 136 -7.36 15.26 -25.25
C GLU A 136 -8.70 15.47 -25.95
N GLN A 137 -9.25 14.43 -26.62
CA GLN A 137 -10.57 14.48 -27.22
C GLN A 137 -11.70 14.58 -26.18
N ALA A 138 -11.51 14.01 -25.00
CA ALA A 138 -12.46 14.04 -23.89
C ALA A 138 -12.29 15.29 -22.99
N GLY A 139 -11.23 16.07 -23.15
CA GLY A 139 -10.96 17.21 -22.29
C GLY A 139 -10.53 16.82 -20.87
N ILE A 140 -9.90 15.66 -20.67
CA ILE A 140 -9.47 15.12 -19.38
C ILE A 140 -7.95 15.21 -19.28
N TYR A 141 -7.43 15.89 -18.28
CA TYR A 141 -5.99 15.96 -18.01
C TYR A 141 -5.42 14.59 -17.63
N VAL A 142 -4.13 14.38 -17.95
CA VAL A 142 -3.41 13.16 -17.57
C VAL A 142 -2.23 13.50 -16.67
N ILE A 143 -2.12 12.81 -15.55
CA ILE A 143 -0.93 12.80 -14.69
C ILE A 143 -0.18 11.53 -15.03
N LEU A 144 1.05 11.64 -15.55
CA LEU A 144 1.90 10.49 -15.84
C LEU A 144 2.60 10.07 -14.53
N ASP A 145 2.20 8.95 -13.99
CA ASP A 145 2.72 8.39 -12.76
C ASP A 145 3.76 7.31 -13.04
N MET A 146 4.99 7.50 -12.55
CA MET A 146 5.99 6.45 -12.59
C MET A 146 5.76 5.47 -11.44
N HIS A 147 4.83 4.56 -11.67
CA HIS A 147 4.35 3.61 -10.66
C HIS A 147 5.41 2.57 -10.31
N VAL A 148 6.17 2.11 -11.30
CA VAL A 148 7.36 1.27 -11.10
C VAL A 148 8.56 1.94 -11.73
N VAL A 149 9.57 2.25 -10.92
CA VAL A 149 10.80 2.95 -11.32
C VAL A 149 11.91 1.97 -11.73
N PRO A 150 12.88 2.37 -12.59
CA PRO A 150 14.03 1.53 -12.88
C PRO A 150 14.96 1.40 -11.65
N PRO A 151 15.56 0.27 -11.36
CA PRO A 151 15.55 -0.98 -12.14
C PRO A 151 14.48 -1.98 -11.69
N GLU A 152 13.49 -1.52 -10.93
CA GLU A 152 12.51 -2.37 -10.27
C GLU A 152 11.61 -3.10 -11.28
N GLU A 153 11.15 -4.27 -10.94
CA GLU A 153 10.15 -5.03 -11.69
C GLU A 153 8.77 -4.94 -11.04
N ASP A 154 8.73 -4.50 -9.78
CA ASP A 154 7.55 -4.39 -8.95
C ASP A 154 7.65 -3.17 -8.03
N ILE A 155 6.50 -2.66 -7.56
CA ILE A 155 6.41 -1.53 -6.61
C ILE A 155 7.07 -1.84 -5.25
N LEU A 156 7.18 -3.12 -4.88
CA LEU A 156 7.75 -3.54 -3.60
C LEU A 156 9.27 -3.58 -3.59
N GLU A 157 9.90 -3.49 -4.75
CA GLU A 157 11.34 -3.50 -4.82
C GLU A 157 11.91 -2.14 -4.40
N SER A 158 13.06 -2.16 -3.73
CA SER A 158 13.69 -0.97 -3.17
C SER A 158 15.18 -0.85 -3.51
N ARG A 159 15.61 -1.45 -4.62
CA ARG A 159 17.02 -1.46 -5.06
C ARG A 159 17.54 -0.06 -5.38
N ILE A 160 16.69 0.81 -5.87
CA ILE A 160 17.06 2.19 -6.25
C ILE A 160 17.70 2.97 -5.09
N TRP A 161 17.34 2.69 -3.84
CA TRP A 161 17.87 3.42 -2.69
C TRP A 161 19.35 3.15 -2.45
N ASN A 162 19.85 1.98 -2.84
CA ASN A 162 21.22 1.53 -2.63
C ASN A 162 22.05 1.47 -3.94
N ASP A 163 21.45 1.83 -5.08
CA ASP A 163 22.10 1.78 -6.40
C ASP A 163 22.15 3.17 -7.07
N PRO A 164 23.29 3.88 -7.00
CA PRO A 164 23.47 5.15 -7.69
C PRO A 164 23.23 5.08 -9.22
N SER A 165 23.51 3.92 -9.85
CA SER A 165 23.30 3.73 -11.30
C SER A 165 21.80 3.68 -11.62
N ALA A 166 21.00 3.05 -10.76
CA ALA A 166 19.55 3.05 -10.86
C ALA A 166 18.96 4.47 -10.71
N GLN A 167 19.50 5.26 -9.76
CA GLN A 167 19.09 6.66 -9.60
C GLN A 167 19.39 7.49 -10.84
N GLU A 168 20.58 7.34 -11.45
CA GLU A 168 20.89 8.05 -12.72
C GLU A 168 19.94 7.59 -13.85
N LYS A 169 19.68 6.28 -13.98
CA LYS A 169 18.73 5.77 -14.97
C LYS A 169 17.32 6.34 -14.77
N PHE A 170 16.86 6.49 -13.53
CA PHE A 170 15.59 7.13 -13.19
C PHE A 170 15.56 8.59 -13.62
N LEU A 171 16.63 9.35 -13.39
CA LEU A 171 16.74 10.75 -13.82
C LEU A 171 16.77 10.90 -15.34
N ASP A 172 17.58 10.09 -16.02
CA ASP A 172 17.68 10.08 -17.48
C ASP A 172 16.32 9.76 -18.12
N LEU A 173 15.59 8.79 -17.56
CA LEU A 173 14.26 8.42 -18.02
C LEU A 173 13.27 9.60 -17.92
N TRP A 174 13.27 10.31 -16.80
CA TRP A 174 12.43 11.49 -16.65
C TRP A 174 12.80 12.62 -17.59
N VAL A 175 14.08 12.81 -17.88
CA VAL A 175 14.55 13.78 -18.90
C VAL A 175 14.03 13.41 -20.29
N ASP A 176 14.05 12.14 -20.65
CA ASP A 176 13.57 11.65 -21.95
C ASP A 176 12.04 11.82 -22.06
N ILE A 177 11.27 11.44 -21.02
CA ILE A 177 9.80 11.58 -20.97
C ILE A 177 9.42 13.06 -21.06
N ALA A 178 9.96 13.88 -20.16
CA ALA A 178 9.66 15.31 -20.10
C ALA A 178 10.06 16.02 -21.39
N GLY A 179 11.23 15.72 -21.95
CA GLY A 179 11.68 16.27 -23.22
C GLY A 179 10.77 15.92 -24.40
N ARG A 180 10.23 14.67 -24.43
CA ARG A 180 9.25 14.24 -25.44
C ARG A 180 7.94 15.00 -25.32
N TYR A 181 7.44 15.16 -24.11
CA TYR A 181 6.08 15.66 -23.84
C TYR A 181 6.01 17.13 -23.44
N ALA A 182 7.11 17.87 -23.42
CA ALA A 182 7.20 19.27 -22.98
C ALA A 182 6.17 20.23 -23.60
N ASN A 183 5.58 19.87 -24.74
CA ASN A 183 4.60 20.67 -25.46
C ASN A 183 3.18 20.06 -25.50
N ARG A 184 2.91 19.00 -24.70
CA ARG A 184 1.60 18.32 -24.66
C ARG A 184 0.79 18.84 -23.45
N ALA A 185 0.03 19.91 -23.63
CA ALA A 185 -0.74 20.54 -22.56
C ALA A 185 -1.84 19.63 -21.94
N ILE A 186 -2.21 18.53 -22.58
CA ILE A 186 -3.10 17.50 -22.02
C ILE A 186 -2.49 16.83 -20.78
N ILE A 187 -1.18 16.76 -20.69
CA ILE A 187 -0.50 16.28 -19.50
C ILE A 187 -0.55 17.39 -18.45
N ALA A 188 -1.23 17.14 -17.33
CA ALA A 188 -1.22 18.04 -16.19
C ALA A 188 0.18 18.12 -15.58
N GLY A 189 0.83 16.95 -15.43
CA GLY A 189 2.16 16.87 -14.85
C GLY A 189 2.69 15.46 -14.77
N TYR A 190 3.84 15.34 -14.12
CA TYR A 190 4.59 14.11 -13.90
C TYR A 190 4.59 13.79 -12.41
N ASP A 191 4.07 12.62 -12.06
CA ASP A 191 4.15 12.06 -10.71
C ASP A 191 5.42 11.22 -10.64
N LEU A 192 6.39 11.73 -9.87
CA LEU A 192 7.79 11.33 -10.04
C LEU A 192 8.06 9.89 -9.63
N TYR A 193 7.44 9.43 -8.57
CA TYR A 193 7.65 8.09 -8.01
C TYR A 193 6.47 7.73 -7.10
N ASN A 194 5.74 6.69 -7.47
CA ASN A 194 4.66 6.13 -6.67
C ASN A 194 5.19 5.53 -5.37
N GLU A 195 4.66 5.97 -4.23
CA GLU A 195 4.88 5.36 -2.92
C GLU A 195 6.37 5.12 -2.57
N PRO A 196 7.21 6.15 -2.61
CA PRO A 196 8.63 5.97 -2.31
C PRO A 196 8.86 5.49 -0.89
N ALA A 197 9.51 4.32 -0.73
CA ALA A 197 9.81 3.68 0.55
C ALA A 197 11.32 3.65 0.85
N PRO A 198 11.99 4.79 1.06
CA PRO A 198 13.41 4.85 1.35
C PRO A 198 13.70 4.40 2.79
N PRO A 199 14.91 3.89 3.07
CA PRO A 199 15.36 3.64 4.45
C PRO A 199 15.41 4.90 5.33
N ASP A 200 15.51 6.09 4.71
CA ASP A 200 15.55 7.41 5.34
C ASP A 200 14.91 8.44 4.41
N ALA A 201 13.95 9.22 4.91
CA ALA A 201 13.22 10.23 4.15
C ALA A 201 14.13 11.21 3.38
N ALA A 202 15.29 11.55 3.94
CA ALA A 202 16.23 12.43 3.27
C ALA A 202 16.81 11.82 1.98
N GLN A 203 16.79 10.51 1.80
CA GLN A 203 17.19 9.88 0.52
C GLN A 203 16.18 10.22 -0.58
N TRP A 204 14.89 10.10 -0.26
CA TRP A 204 13.84 10.47 -1.20
C TRP A 204 13.90 11.96 -1.55
N TRP A 205 13.94 12.84 -0.56
CA TRP A 205 13.96 14.29 -0.83
C TRP A 205 15.15 14.72 -1.66
N ARG A 206 16.31 14.10 -1.49
CA ARG A 206 17.48 14.35 -2.37
C ARG A 206 17.24 13.88 -3.79
N LEU A 207 16.64 12.69 -3.98
CA LEU A 207 16.36 12.14 -5.31
C LEU A 207 15.27 12.96 -6.01
N ALA A 208 14.18 13.31 -5.32
CA ALA A 208 13.10 14.14 -5.85
C ALA A 208 13.61 15.52 -6.32
N LYS A 209 14.43 16.20 -5.53
CA LYS A 209 15.05 17.48 -5.92
C LYS A 209 15.93 17.36 -7.16
N ARG A 210 16.67 16.26 -7.29
CA ARG A 210 17.46 15.97 -8.49
C ARG A 210 16.59 15.73 -9.71
N ALA A 211 15.49 14.97 -9.56
CA ALA A 211 14.54 14.71 -10.63
C ALA A 211 13.86 16.00 -11.11
N VAL A 212 13.37 16.81 -10.18
CA VAL A 212 12.80 18.14 -10.48
C VAL A 212 13.80 19.01 -11.27
N ALA A 213 15.02 19.12 -10.81
CA ALA A 213 16.04 19.91 -11.48
C ALA A 213 16.38 19.38 -12.89
N ALA A 214 16.42 18.05 -13.06
CA ALA A 214 16.68 17.41 -14.34
C ALA A 214 15.52 17.66 -15.33
N ILE A 215 14.29 17.45 -14.92
CA ILE A 215 13.08 17.71 -15.72
C ILE A 215 13.03 19.18 -16.14
N ARG A 216 13.30 20.12 -15.24
CA ARG A 216 13.28 21.56 -15.56
C ARG A 216 14.34 21.98 -16.58
N GLY A 217 15.35 21.17 -16.79
CA GLY A 217 16.31 21.34 -17.87
C GLY A 217 15.71 21.17 -19.28
N VAL A 218 14.58 20.50 -19.41
CA VAL A 218 13.93 20.16 -20.70
C VAL A 218 12.45 20.56 -20.76
N ASP A 219 11.79 20.73 -19.61
CA ASP A 219 10.37 21.08 -19.49
C ASP A 219 10.14 22.11 -18.38
N ALA A 220 9.71 23.30 -18.76
CA ALA A 220 9.41 24.39 -17.84
C ALA A 220 7.91 24.53 -17.51
N ASN A 221 7.03 23.73 -18.15
CA ASN A 221 5.59 23.98 -18.17
C ASN A 221 4.80 23.08 -17.21
N HIS A 222 5.06 21.77 -17.23
CA HIS A 222 4.23 20.80 -16.54
C HIS A 222 4.37 20.90 -15.01
N LEU A 223 3.29 20.53 -14.30
CA LEU A 223 3.31 20.33 -12.86
C LEU A 223 4.20 19.12 -12.52
N LEU A 224 4.78 19.14 -11.32
CA LEU A 224 5.53 18.01 -10.80
C LEU A 224 4.87 17.55 -9.50
N PHE A 225 4.37 16.31 -9.49
CA PHE A 225 3.78 15.72 -8.30
C PHE A 225 4.89 15.00 -7.54
N VAL A 226 4.97 15.29 -6.24
CA VAL A 226 6.00 14.75 -5.36
C VAL A 226 5.32 14.15 -4.15
N GLU A 227 5.38 12.84 -4.05
CA GLU A 227 4.73 12.10 -2.98
C GLU A 227 5.51 12.18 -1.65
N THR A 228 4.77 12.06 -0.55
CA THR A 228 5.39 11.80 0.76
C THR A 228 5.99 10.40 0.77
N PRO A 229 7.17 10.19 1.39
CA PRO A 229 7.69 8.84 1.53
C PRO A 229 6.85 8.03 2.51
N LEU A 230 6.80 6.72 2.29
CA LEU A 230 6.15 5.75 3.18
C LEU A 230 6.97 5.58 4.47
N ILE A 231 7.05 6.63 5.26
CA ILE A 231 7.73 6.67 6.55
C ILE A 231 6.82 7.35 7.55
N GLU A 232 6.64 6.73 8.69
CA GLU A 232 5.77 7.21 9.76
C GLU A 232 6.13 8.65 10.21
N ASN A 233 5.12 9.47 10.45
CA ASN A 233 5.24 10.84 10.92
C ASN A 233 6.08 11.76 10.00
N VAL A 234 6.24 11.39 8.73
CA VAL A 234 6.87 12.25 7.71
C VAL A 234 5.78 12.84 6.82
N THR A 235 5.75 14.16 6.73
CA THR A 235 4.94 14.89 5.76
C THR A 235 5.79 15.22 4.52
N PHE A 236 5.94 16.49 4.17
CA PHE A 236 6.69 16.90 2.98
C PHE A 236 7.90 17.75 3.32
N GLU A 237 8.88 17.75 2.43
CA GLU A 237 9.96 18.73 2.39
C GLU A 237 9.77 19.65 1.18
N LEU A 238 9.91 20.96 1.36
CA LEU A 238 9.77 21.92 0.26
C LEU A 238 10.79 21.63 -0.86
N ILE A 239 10.27 21.52 -2.06
CA ILE A 239 11.05 21.41 -3.29
C ILE A 239 11.19 22.83 -3.90
N PRO A 240 12.39 23.28 -4.29
CA PRO A 240 12.61 24.63 -4.79
C PRO A 240 12.18 24.80 -6.26
N ASP A 241 10.90 24.59 -6.53
CA ASP A 241 10.29 24.77 -7.84
C ASP A 241 8.86 25.32 -7.65
N PRO A 242 8.41 26.31 -8.46
CA PRO A 242 7.13 26.95 -8.26
C PRO A 242 5.92 26.11 -8.70
N ASN A 243 6.13 25.05 -9.49
CA ASN A 243 5.06 24.24 -10.05
C ASN A 243 5.07 22.81 -9.48
N VAL A 244 5.24 22.69 -8.16
CA VAL A 244 5.16 21.40 -7.45
C VAL A 244 3.79 21.26 -6.78
N VAL A 245 3.19 20.10 -6.95
CA VAL A 245 2.01 19.60 -6.23
C VAL A 245 2.46 18.49 -5.29
N TYR A 246 2.10 18.58 -4.03
CA TYR A 246 2.48 17.59 -3.03
C TYR A 246 1.42 16.52 -2.92
N SER A 247 1.84 15.25 -3.04
CA SER A 247 0.95 14.10 -3.14
C SER A 247 1.08 13.17 -1.94
N PHE A 248 -0.04 12.60 -1.51
CA PHE A 248 -0.08 11.52 -0.53
C PHE A 248 -1.21 10.55 -0.85
N HIS A 249 -1.14 9.34 -0.31
CA HIS A 249 -2.19 8.33 -0.43
C HIS A 249 -2.94 8.20 0.90
N ASP A 250 -4.24 7.92 0.84
CA ASP A 250 -5.06 7.77 2.04
C ASP A 250 -5.95 6.52 1.97
N TYR A 251 -5.48 5.49 2.65
CA TYR A 251 -6.21 4.23 2.82
C TYR A 251 -6.73 4.01 4.26
N SER A 252 -6.85 5.08 5.05
CA SER A 252 -7.46 5.00 6.38
C SER A 252 -8.99 4.86 6.30
N PRO A 253 -9.64 4.04 7.16
CA PRO A 253 -9.06 3.07 8.07
C PRO A 253 -8.69 1.79 7.33
N PHE A 254 -7.44 1.34 7.50
CA PHE A 254 -6.87 0.25 6.70
C PHE A 254 -7.68 -1.05 6.77
N ALA A 255 -8.20 -1.39 7.94
CA ALA A 255 -9.01 -2.57 8.14
C ALA A 255 -10.25 -2.62 7.23
N VAL A 256 -10.84 -1.47 6.90
CA VAL A 256 -11.98 -1.36 5.99
C VAL A 256 -11.52 -1.31 4.52
N THR A 257 -10.49 -0.49 4.25
CA THR A 257 -10.04 -0.28 2.86
C THR A 257 -9.41 -1.52 2.24
N HIS A 258 -8.78 -2.38 3.06
CA HIS A 258 -8.11 -3.61 2.63
C HIS A 258 -8.83 -4.89 3.05
N ALA A 259 -10.11 -4.80 3.42
CA ALA A 259 -10.90 -5.96 3.82
C ALA A 259 -10.89 -7.05 2.74
N GLY A 260 -10.42 -8.25 3.09
CA GLY A 260 -10.35 -9.40 2.19
C GLY A 260 -9.28 -9.32 1.10
N ALA A 261 -8.37 -8.36 1.18
CA ALA A 261 -7.24 -8.26 0.26
C ALA A 261 -6.27 -9.45 0.46
N SER A 262 -6.05 -10.26 -0.58
CA SER A 262 -5.26 -11.48 -0.48
C SER A 262 -3.77 -11.25 -0.17
N TRP A 263 -3.29 -10.04 -0.44
CA TRP A 263 -1.90 -9.64 -0.21
C TRP A 263 -1.63 -9.13 1.21
N VAL A 264 -2.66 -8.87 2.01
CA VAL A 264 -2.50 -8.52 3.44
C VAL A 264 -2.58 -9.74 4.37
N GLY A 265 -2.63 -10.94 3.81
CA GLY A 265 -2.75 -12.18 4.57
C GLY A 265 -4.19 -12.46 5.03
N ASP A 266 -4.35 -13.47 5.89
CA ASP A 266 -5.64 -13.71 6.57
C ASP A 266 -5.85 -12.56 7.56
N SER A 267 -6.43 -11.49 7.08
CA SER A 267 -6.69 -10.27 7.84
C SER A 267 -7.50 -10.60 9.09
N LEU A 268 -7.00 -10.11 10.23
CA LEU A 268 -7.68 -10.17 11.52
C LEU A 268 -8.84 -9.17 11.62
N VAL A 269 -9.27 -8.62 10.49
CA VAL A 269 -10.44 -7.76 10.49
C VAL A 269 -11.63 -8.64 10.88
N PRO A 270 -12.16 -8.55 12.11
CA PRO A 270 -13.40 -9.22 12.43
C PRO A 270 -14.45 -8.82 11.41
N ASP A 271 -15.38 -9.74 11.07
CA ASP A 271 -16.51 -9.49 10.16
C ASP A 271 -17.38 -8.29 10.59
N ASP A 272 -17.10 -7.71 11.75
CA ASP A 272 -17.87 -6.67 12.43
C ASP A 272 -17.40 -5.23 12.12
N TYR A 273 -16.28 -5.03 11.44
CA TYR A 273 -15.82 -3.67 11.11
C TYR A 273 -16.67 -3.07 10.02
N SER A 274 -17.18 -1.90 10.29
CA SER A 274 -17.94 -1.13 9.30
C SER A 274 -17.55 0.35 9.34
N TYR A 275 -17.68 1.01 8.22
CA TYR A 275 -17.55 2.45 8.15
C TYR A 275 -18.90 3.08 7.75
N PRO A 276 -19.40 4.13 8.45
CA PRO A 276 -18.90 4.57 9.75
C PRO A 276 -19.17 3.51 10.83
N GLY A 277 -18.36 3.47 11.85
CA GLY A 277 -18.49 2.53 12.95
C GLY A 277 -17.17 2.34 13.70
N THR A 278 -17.15 1.34 14.57
CA THR A 278 -15.96 1.02 15.33
C THR A 278 -14.89 0.40 14.43
N ALA A 279 -13.70 0.96 14.42
CA ALA A 279 -12.54 0.40 13.74
C ALA A 279 -11.42 0.09 14.72
N LEU A 280 -10.69 -0.98 14.47
CA LEU A 280 -9.44 -1.24 15.15
C LEU A 280 -8.38 -0.27 14.63
N VAL A 281 -7.80 0.51 15.52
CA VAL A 281 -6.83 1.56 15.16
C VAL A 281 -5.44 1.29 15.70
N ASP A 282 -5.29 0.46 16.71
CA ASP A 282 -4.00 0.11 17.27
C ASP A 282 -4.02 -1.26 17.98
N VAL A 283 -2.82 -1.85 18.13
CA VAL A 283 -2.58 -3.04 18.97
C VAL A 283 -1.54 -2.67 20.00
N GLU A 284 -1.94 -2.75 21.27
CA GLU A 284 -1.08 -2.44 22.40
C GLU A 284 -0.46 -3.71 22.97
N TRP A 285 0.87 -3.72 23.07
CA TRP A 285 1.56 -4.77 23.80
C TRP A 285 1.37 -4.57 25.31
N VAL A 286 0.88 -5.60 26.00
CA VAL A 286 0.63 -5.58 27.44
C VAL A 286 1.82 -6.17 28.20
N GLU A 287 2.07 -7.47 28.00
CA GLU A 287 3.19 -8.17 28.63
C GLU A 287 3.54 -9.48 27.91
N TRP A 288 4.71 -10.03 28.25
CA TRP A 288 5.12 -11.38 27.88
C TRP A 288 4.49 -12.42 28.80
N ALA A 289 4.27 -13.63 28.31
CA ALA A 289 3.96 -14.79 29.12
C ALA A 289 5.16 -15.13 30.03
N SER A 290 5.20 -14.51 31.19
CA SER A 290 6.31 -14.64 32.14
C SER A 290 6.37 -16.01 32.85
N ASP A 291 5.33 -16.84 32.70
CA ASP A 291 5.23 -18.21 33.20
C ASP A 291 5.72 -19.27 32.19
N ALA A 292 6.18 -18.84 31.01
CA ALA A 292 6.76 -19.75 30.01
C ALA A 292 8.06 -20.39 30.53
N ALA A 293 8.17 -21.71 30.30
CA ALA A 293 9.38 -22.46 30.65
C ALA A 293 10.59 -21.96 29.86
N GLU A 294 11.70 -21.76 30.58
CA GLU A 294 12.93 -21.17 30.08
C GLU A 294 14.01 -22.23 29.85
N LEU A 295 14.58 -22.30 28.65
CA LEU A 295 15.75 -23.09 28.34
C LEU A 295 17.02 -22.28 28.61
N THR A 296 17.76 -22.60 29.66
CA THR A 296 19.03 -21.95 30.06
C THR A 296 20.27 -22.79 29.75
N ALA A 297 20.09 -24.02 29.31
CA ALA A 297 21.18 -24.94 28.97
C ALA A 297 21.47 -24.94 27.46
N GLN A 298 22.66 -25.38 27.11
CA GLN A 298 23.00 -25.73 25.72
C GLN A 298 22.31 -27.00 25.31
N THR A 299 21.97 -27.10 24.03
CA THR A 299 21.50 -28.35 23.42
C THR A 299 22.58 -28.92 22.51
N GLU A 300 22.77 -30.25 22.53
CA GLU A 300 23.72 -30.94 21.63
C GLU A 300 23.11 -31.18 20.25
N ASP A 301 21.75 -31.25 20.19
CA ASP A 301 20.95 -31.47 19.00
C ASP A 301 19.61 -30.77 19.16
N TRP A 302 18.77 -30.80 18.14
CA TRP A 302 17.39 -30.34 18.21
C TRP A 302 16.63 -30.96 19.39
N SER A 303 16.05 -30.14 20.21
CA SER A 303 15.36 -30.56 21.43
C SER A 303 13.92 -30.10 21.39
N TYR A 304 12.98 -31.02 21.57
CA TYR A 304 11.57 -30.66 21.67
C TYR A 304 11.30 -29.92 22.99
N TRP A 305 10.70 -28.77 22.88
CA TRP A 305 10.42 -27.90 24.01
C TRP A 305 8.92 -27.65 24.18
N ASP A 306 8.48 -27.52 25.42
CA ASP A 306 7.10 -27.25 25.82
C ASP A 306 7.14 -26.10 26.84
N SER A 307 6.42 -25.00 26.56
CA SER A 307 6.39 -23.82 27.40
C SER A 307 5.82 -24.07 28.81
N GLY A 308 5.15 -25.19 29.04
CA GLY A 308 4.25 -25.33 30.15
C GLY A 308 2.90 -24.63 29.93
N ASP A 309 2.10 -24.59 30.98
CA ASP A 309 0.80 -23.93 30.94
C ASP A 309 0.99 -22.42 31.07
N LEU A 310 0.57 -21.66 30.07
CA LEU A 310 0.58 -20.20 30.03
C LEU A 310 -0.81 -19.67 30.33
N THR A 311 -0.91 -18.83 31.35
CA THR A 311 -2.19 -18.28 31.79
C THR A 311 -2.25 -16.78 31.47
N PRO A 312 -3.06 -16.37 30.49
CA PRO A 312 -3.20 -14.94 30.17
C PRO A 312 -3.70 -14.11 31.35
N PRO A 313 -3.26 -12.86 31.47
CA PRO A 313 -3.91 -11.88 32.34
C PRO A 313 -5.41 -11.77 32.07
N SER A 314 -6.18 -11.34 33.07
CA SER A 314 -7.64 -11.28 32.96
C SER A 314 -8.17 -10.14 32.09
N ASP A 315 -7.31 -9.23 31.73
CA ASP A 315 -7.56 -7.96 31.06
C ASP A 315 -6.94 -7.87 29.65
N VAL A 316 -6.48 -8.98 29.10
CA VAL A 316 -5.98 -9.02 27.72
C VAL A 316 -6.99 -9.65 26.78
N GLU A 317 -7.04 -9.14 25.56
CA GLU A 317 -7.99 -9.59 24.54
C GLU A 317 -7.39 -10.61 23.57
N PHE A 318 -6.06 -10.54 23.34
CA PHE A 318 -5.38 -11.40 22.38
C PHE A 318 -4.03 -11.90 22.87
N ALA A 319 -3.56 -12.96 22.23
CA ALA A 319 -2.23 -13.50 22.37
C ALA A 319 -1.59 -13.74 20.99
N ALA A 320 -0.27 -13.55 20.89
CA ALA A 320 0.52 -13.88 19.71
C ALA A 320 1.65 -14.83 20.09
N LEU A 321 1.94 -15.80 19.22
CA LEU A 321 3.02 -16.77 19.42
C LEU A 321 4.38 -16.10 19.18
N VAL A 322 5.30 -16.26 20.14
CA VAL A 322 6.64 -15.68 20.08
C VAL A 322 7.72 -16.65 20.56
N PRO A 323 8.63 -17.12 19.69
CA PRO A 323 9.94 -17.63 20.09
C PRO A 323 10.86 -16.44 20.39
N LEU A 324 11.52 -16.49 21.53
CA LEU A 324 12.36 -15.41 22.02
C LEU A 324 13.67 -15.92 22.65
N ALA A 325 14.69 -15.05 22.62
CA ALA A 325 15.99 -15.32 23.21
C ALA A 325 16.59 -14.03 23.80
N TRP A 326 17.27 -14.13 24.94
CA TRP A 326 17.87 -13.00 25.63
C TRP A 326 19.22 -13.37 26.31
N GLY A 327 20.05 -12.39 26.53
CA GLY A 327 21.37 -12.59 27.13
C GLY A 327 22.37 -13.18 26.13
N ASP A 328 23.37 -13.87 26.64
CA ASP A 328 24.45 -14.47 25.83
C ASP A 328 23.99 -15.81 25.20
N VAL A 329 23.09 -15.76 24.23
CA VAL A 329 22.57 -16.98 23.59
C VAL A 329 23.47 -17.52 22.47
N GLY A 330 24.37 -16.69 21.92
CA GLY A 330 25.12 -17.04 20.72
C GLY A 330 24.18 -17.15 19.53
N GLU A 331 23.97 -18.37 19.05
CA GLU A 331 23.01 -18.68 17.99
C GLU A 331 21.98 -19.69 18.49
N VAL A 332 20.71 -19.45 18.18
CA VAL A 332 19.59 -20.33 18.50
C VAL A 332 18.63 -20.41 17.31
N TRP A 333 18.11 -21.60 17.04
CA TRP A 333 17.16 -21.87 15.98
C TRP A 333 15.86 -22.46 16.53
N PHE A 334 14.74 -22.09 15.89
CA PHE A 334 13.40 -22.54 16.22
C PHE A 334 12.71 -23.12 14.99
N ASP A 335 11.97 -24.21 15.17
CA ASP A 335 11.30 -24.89 14.08
C ASP A 335 10.07 -25.67 14.55
N ASP A 336 9.14 -25.98 13.61
CA ASP A 336 7.92 -26.77 13.83
C ASP A 336 7.13 -26.34 15.07
N LEU A 337 6.69 -25.06 15.08
CA LEU A 337 6.02 -24.47 16.23
C LEU A 337 4.53 -24.83 16.28
N GLU A 338 4.04 -25.16 17.46
CA GLU A 338 2.66 -25.52 17.75
C GLU A 338 2.09 -24.61 18.84
N LEU A 339 0.82 -24.25 18.70
CA LEU A 339 0.05 -23.58 19.76
C LEU A 339 -1.14 -24.43 20.14
N LEU A 340 -1.33 -24.63 21.45
CA LEU A 340 -2.51 -25.27 22.01
C LEU A 340 -3.27 -24.25 22.87
N ARG A 341 -4.61 -24.27 22.78
CA ARG A 341 -5.52 -23.54 23.66
C ARG A 341 -6.44 -24.56 24.31
N ASN A 342 -6.43 -24.63 25.65
CA ASN A 342 -7.19 -25.61 26.41
C ASN A 342 -6.96 -27.05 25.94
N GLY A 343 -5.73 -27.35 25.52
CA GLY A 343 -5.33 -28.64 24.99
C GLY A 343 -5.71 -28.90 23.52
N ALA A 344 -6.40 -27.99 22.85
CA ALA A 344 -6.78 -28.09 21.45
C ALA A 344 -5.78 -27.33 20.55
N PRO A 345 -5.29 -27.91 19.45
CA PRO A 345 -4.40 -27.23 18.50
C PRO A 345 -5.06 -25.98 17.89
N GLN A 346 -4.29 -24.91 17.79
CA GLN A 346 -4.65 -23.71 17.07
C GLN A 346 -3.90 -23.66 15.74
N LYS A 347 -4.44 -22.92 14.76
CA LYS A 347 -3.78 -22.73 13.47
C LYS A 347 -2.59 -21.80 13.66
N VAL A 348 -1.36 -22.31 13.56
CA VAL A 348 -0.13 -21.53 13.42
C VAL A 348 0.15 -21.37 11.92
N PHE A 349 0.51 -20.18 11.47
CA PHE A 349 0.85 -19.96 10.06
C PHE A 349 2.34 -20.24 9.85
N ASN A 350 2.67 -20.92 8.74
CA ASN A 350 4.03 -21.30 8.39
C ASN A 350 4.82 -21.87 9.60
N PRO A 351 4.32 -22.90 10.27
CA PRO A 351 4.86 -23.38 11.55
C PRO A 351 6.25 -24.02 11.41
N GLY A 352 6.58 -24.56 10.24
CA GLY A 352 7.88 -25.14 9.87
C GLY A 352 8.74 -24.19 9.03
N MET A 353 8.39 -22.91 8.92
CA MET A 353 9.16 -21.84 8.28
C MET A 353 9.51 -22.07 6.79
N GLU A 354 8.78 -22.91 6.07
CA GLU A 354 9.11 -23.31 4.70
C GLU A 354 8.56 -22.36 3.63
N GLU A 355 7.67 -21.44 4.00
CA GLU A 355 7.04 -20.51 3.09
C GLU A 355 7.76 -19.15 3.14
N ALA A 356 8.20 -18.66 1.98
CA ALA A 356 8.75 -17.30 1.86
C ALA A 356 7.64 -16.26 1.94
N SER A 357 7.98 -15.08 2.45
CA SER A 357 7.08 -13.94 2.40
C SER A 357 6.88 -13.49 0.95
N VAL A 358 5.66 -13.20 0.59
CA VAL A 358 5.32 -12.64 -0.73
C VAL A 358 5.98 -11.27 -0.85
N GLY A 359 6.73 -11.05 -1.94
CA GLY A 359 7.44 -9.79 -2.17
C GLY A 359 8.78 -9.62 -1.42
N ASP A 360 9.10 -10.51 -0.48
CA ASP A 360 10.41 -10.54 0.21
C ASP A 360 10.83 -11.99 0.47
N GLU A 361 11.43 -12.60 -0.55
CA GLU A 361 11.90 -13.99 -0.48
C GLU A 361 13.07 -14.21 0.52
N SER A 362 13.58 -13.16 1.13
CA SER A 362 14.60 -13.25 2.19
C SER A 362 14.01 -13.45 3.59
N ARG A 363 12.69 -13.42 3.72
CA ARG A 363 11.97 -13.47 4.98
C ARG A 363 10.90 -14.58 4.98
N PRO A 364 10.67 -15.26 6.11
CA PRO A 364 9.61 -16.26 6.21
C PRO A 364 8.23 -15.59 6.21
N ALA A 365 7.26 -16.19 5.54
CA ALA A 365 5.88 -15.75 5.57
C ALA A 365 5.31 -15.75 6.98
N ASN A 366 4.61 -14.69 7.36
CA ASN A 366 3.91 -14.52 8.65
C ASN A 366 4.82 -14.48 9.89
N TRP A 367 6.13 -14.34 9.74
CA TRP A 367 7.06 -14.18 10.84
C TRP A 367 7.84 -12.88 10.72
N TYR A 368 7.92 -12.13 11.82
CA TYR A 368 8.56 -10.81 11.92
C TYR A 368 9.56 -10.84 13.05
N PHE A 369 10.70 -10.16 12.85
CA PHE A 369 11.75 -10.10 13.85
C PHE A 369 11.90 -8.68 14.39
N TRP A 370 12.04 -8.57 15.70
CA TRP A 370 12.44 -7.33 16.38
C TRP A 370 13.40 -7.64 17.53
N SER A 371 14.23 -6.68 17.88
CA SER A 371 15.27 -6.89 18.88
C SER A 371 15.80 -5.60 19.48
N ASP A 372 16.42 -5.73 20.63
CA ASP A 372 17.37 -4.74 21.13
C ASP A 372 18.70 -4.78 20.37
N SER A 373 19.55 -3.78 20.61
CA SER A 373 20.90 -3.73 20.04
C SER A 373 21.74 -4.94 20.48
N GLY A 374 22.47 -5.54 19.56
CA GLY A 374 23.28 -6.73 19.81
C GLY A 374 22.59 -8.04 19.48
N PHE A 375 21.34 -7.99 18.98
CA PHE A 375 20.60 -9.14 18.49
C PHE A 375 20.24 -8.97 17.01
N SER A 376 20.15 -10.11 16.31
CA SER A 376 19.70 -10.18 14.91
C SER A 376 18.89 -11.43 14.67
N GLY A 377 17.91 -11.35 13.76
CA GLY A 377 17.11 -12.46 13.27
C GLY A 377 17.47 -12.82 11.84
N GLU A 378 17.39 -14.09 11.50
CA GLU A 378 17.63 -14.62 10.16
C GLU A 378 16.65 -15.76 9.86
N TRP A 379 16.05 -15.74 8.69
CA TRP A 379 15.40 -16.92 8.14
C TRP A 379 16.48 -17.82 7.55
N SER A 380 16.85 -18.84 8.30
CA SER A 380 18.11 -19.54 8.11
C SER A 380 17.92 -20.89 7.45
N SER A 381 18.76 -21.18 6.47
CA SER A 381 18.95 -22.51 5.88
C SER A 381 20.17 -23.25 6.44
N ASP A 382 20.83 -22.74 7.49
CA ASP A 382 22.02 -23.36 8.08
C ASP A 382 21.71 -24.73 8.70
N THR A 383 20.57 -24.80 9.38
CA THR A 383 20.03 -26.03 9.99
C THR A 383 18.52 -25.90 10.18
N ALA A 384 17.78 -26.99 10.01
CA ALA A 384 16.34 -27.09 10.28
C ALA A 384 16.06 -28.43 10.95
N PHE A 385 15.01 -28.49 11.77
CA PHE A 385 14.55 -29.74 12.33
C PHE A 385 13.79 -30.55 11.27
N SER A 386 12.90 -29.88 10.55
CA SER A 386 12.23 -30.43 9.38
C SER A 386 12.39 -29.46 8.19
N GLY A 387 12.14 -29.94 6.96
CA GLY A 387 12.22 -29.10 5.78
C GLY A 387 13.63 -28.56 5.49
N SER A 388 13.72 -27.26 5.19
CA SER A 388 14.93 -26.60 4.73
C SER A 388 15.28 -25.33 5.51
N TYR A 389 14.33 -24.76 6.25
CA TYR A 389 14.47 -23.47 6.91
C TYR A 389 14.04 -23.50 8.38
N SER A 390 14.55 -22.57 9.15
CA SER A 390 14.18 -22.33 10.55
C SER A 390 14.33 -20.85 10.90
N LEU A 391 13.76 -20.40 12.02
CA LEU A 391 13.99 -19.06 12.56
C LEU A 391 15.26 -19.05 13.41
N LYS A 392 16.22 -18.20 13.08
CA LYS A 392 17.47 -18.01 13.82
C LYS A 392 17.45 -16.71 14.59
N ILE A 393 17.91 -16.73 15.83
CA ILE A 393 18.27 -15.54 16.60
C ILE A 393 19.75 -15.64 16.94
N SER A 394 20.50 -14.58 16.69
CA SER A 394 21.89 -14.43 17.12
C SER A 394 22.01 -13.26 18.08
N GLY A 395 22.62 -13.44 19.25
CA GLY A 395 22.69 -12.37 20.23
C GLY A 395 23.66 -12.56 21.38
N GLN A 396 24.13 -11.43 21.91
CA GLN A 396 25.03 -11.34 23.08
C GLN A 396 24.72 -10.08 23.88
N GLY A 397 24.96 -10.13 25.20
CA GLY A 397 24.76 -9.01 26.12
C GLY A 397 23.40 -9.00 26.79
N ASP A 398 22.97 -7.85 27.32
CA ASP A 398 21.75 -7.74 28.15
C ASP A 398 20.46 -7.52 27.33
N GLY A 399 20.51 -7.62 26.01
CA GLY A 399 19.36 -7.44 25.13
C GLY A 399 18.56 -8.72 24.87
N PHE A 400 17.63 -8.62 23.94
CA PHE A 400 16.80 -9.74 23.48
C PHE A 400 16.52 -9.67 21.99
N GLY A 401 16.12 -10.81 21.42
CA GLY A 401 15.57 -10.93 20.08
C GLY A 401 14.30 -11.79 20.11
N VAL A 402 13.35 -11.44 19.28
CA VAL A 402 12.03 -12.09 19.21
C VAL A 402 11.62 -12.27 17.76
N TRP A 403 11.17 -13.46 17.43
CA TRP A 403 10.31 -13.69 16.28
C TRP A 403 8.86 -13.76 16.75
N GLY A 404 7.94 -13.16 16.00
CA GLY A 404 6.53 -13.24 16.32
C GLY A 404 5.66 -13.32 15.09
N GLN A 405 4.48 -13.86 15.27
CA GLN A 405 3.44 -13.87 14.24
C GLN A 405 2.58 -12.61 14.26
N ASN A 406 2.81 -11.71 15.20
CA ASN A 406 2.22 -10.38 15.13
C ASN A 406 3.17 -9.48 14.34
N ASN A 407 2.72 -8.98 13.24
CA ASN A 407 3.20 -7.72 12.76
C ASN A 407 2.24 -6.67 13.33
N TRP A 408 2.73 -5.60 13.85
CA TRP A 408 1.97 -4.44 14.34
C TRP A 408 0.96 -3.88 13.32
N ILE A 409 0.77 -4.54 12.18
CA ILE A 409 -0.06 -4.18 11.02
C ILE A 409 -1.39 -4.95 11.02
N LEU A 410 -1.77 -5.70 12.05
CA LEU A 410 -3.03 -6.46 12.10
C LEU A 410 -3.18 -7.55 11.01
N THR A 411 -2.11 -7.94 10.35
CA THR A 411 -2.14 -8.97 9.29
C THR A 411 -1.74 -10.35 9.77
N ALA A 412 -1.29 -10.47 11.02
CA ALA A 412 -0.90 -11.75 11.60
C ALA A 412 -1.98 -12.29 12.56
N PRO A 413 -2.07 -13.60 12.74
CA PRO A 413 -3.10 -14.18 13.58
C PRO A 413 -2.87 -13.83 15.04
N LEU A 414 -3.73 -12.98 15.59
CA LEU A 414 -3.91 -12.86 17.01
C LEU A 414 -4.88 -13.95 17.49
N PHE A 415 -4.56 -14.59 18.57
CA PHE A 415 -5.42 -15.62 19.14
C PHE A 415 -6.32 -14.99 20.21
N PRO A 416 -7.67 -14.93 19.99
CA PRO A 416 -8.57 -14.35 20.99
C PRO A 416 -8.41 -15.04 22.33
N VAL A 417 -8.30 -14.28 23.40
CA VAL A 417 -8.18 -14.75 24.78
C VAL A 417 -9.52 -14.68 25.47
N GLN A 418 -9.85 -15.72 26.24
CA GLN A 418 -11.00 -15.72 27.14
C GLN A 418 -10.54 -16.00 28.58
N VAL A 419 -11.22 -15.39 29.55
CA VAL A 419 -10.90 -15.63 30.95
C VAL A 419 -10.94 -17.12 31.29
N GLY A 420 -9.82 -17.62 31.78
CA GLY A 420 -9.63 -19.04 32.13
C GLY A 420 -9.05 -19.89 31.02
N ASP A 421 -8.66 -19.32 29.89
CA ASP A 421 -7.89 -20.02 28.88
C ASP A 421 -6.52 -20.41 29.41
N ILE A 422 -6.06 -21.59 28.96
CA ILE A 422 -4.70 -22.08 29.19
C ILE A 422 -4.09 -22.34 27.82
N PHE A 423 -3.02 -21.61 27.54
CA PHE A 423 -2.24 -21.82 26.32
C PHE A 423 -1.00 -22.66 26.61
N ARG A 424 -0.45 -23.23 25.54
CA ARG A 424 0.82 -23.96 25.58
C ARG A 424 1.49 -23.86 24.22
N VAL A 425 2.73 -23.39 24.20
CA VAL A 425 3.54 -23.31 22.98
C VAL A 425 4.54 -24.46 22.98
N ARG A 426 4.67 -25.12 21.86
CA ARG A 426 5.60 -26.23 21.65
C ARG A 426 6.36 -26.05 20.36
N GLY A 427 7.51 -26.71 20.27
CA GLY A 427 8.31 -26.71 19.05
C GLY A 427 9.71 -27.25 19.30
N TRP A 428 10.54 -27.15 18.29
CA TRP A 428 11.92 -27.60 18.35
C TRP A 428 12.87 -26.42 18.50
N ILE A 429 13.84 -26.57 19.40
CA ILE A 429 14.88 -25.58 19.68
C ILE A 429 16.25 -26.23 19.52
N TYR A 430 17.16 -25.54 18.83
CA TYR A 430 18.57 -25.87 18.77
C TYR A 430 19.39 -24.69 19.25
N ALA A 431 20.11 -24.83 20.37
CA ALA A 431 20.79 -23.74 21.07
C ALA A 431 22.18 -24.19 21.57
N PRO A 432 23.13 -24.49 20.65
CA PRO A 432 24.40 -25.15 21.00
C PRO A 432 25.36 -24.26 21.78
N GLN A 433 25.16 -22.94 21.79
CA GLN A 433 26.03 -21.96 22.43
C GLN A 433 25.36 -21.22 23.59
N ASN A 434 24.10 -21.57 23.92
CA ASN A 434 23.28 -20.83 24.87
C ASN A 434 23.92 -20.73 26.26
N LYS A 435 24.04 -19.49 26.74
CA LYS A 435 24.39 -19.12 28.12
C LYS A 435 23.44 -18.07 28.67
N GLY A 436 22.42 -17.70 27.91
CA GLY A 436 21.32 -16.82 28.23
C GLY A 436 20.05 -17.60 28.50
N GLY A 437 18.92 -17.04 28.10
CA GLY A 437 17.61 -17.67 28.16
C GLY A 437 16.96 -17.78 26.79
N VAL A 438 16.26 -18.88 26.55
CA VAL A 438 15.47 -19.13 25.33
C VAL A 438 14.09 -19.63 25.75
N SER A 439 13.05 -19.16 25.13
CA SER A 439 11.69 -19.60 25.42
C SER A 439 10.81 -19.65 24.17
N LEU A 440 9.78 -20.51 24.24
CA LEU A 440 8.61 -20.43 23.39
C LEU A 440 7.47 -19.86 24.25
N GLY A 441 6.98 -18.68 23.90
CA GLY A 441 6.04 -17.94 24.71
C GLY A 441 4.94 -17.30 23.90
N LEU A 442 4.23 -16.41 24.57
CA LEU A 442 3.20 -15.58 24.00
C LEU A 442 3.47 -14.12 24.37
N ASP A 443 3.15 -13.23 23.45
CA ASP A 443 2.82 -11.85 23.74
C ASP A 443 1.35 -11.75 24.07
N TYR A 444 1.02 -11.01 25.11
CA TYR A 444 -0.34 -10.63 25.43
C TYR A 444 -0.59 -9.21 24.97
N LEU A 445 -1.70 -9.04 24.29
CA LEU A 445 -2.01 -7.84 23.51
C LEU A 445 -3.44 -7.39 23.81
N ASP A 446 -3.61 -6.08 23.85
CA ASP A 446 -4.90 -5.44 23.75
C ASP A 446 -5.07 -4.79 22.39
N VAL A 447 -6.30 -4.50 22.03
CA VAL A 447 -6.62 -3.81 20.81
C VAL A 447 -7.37 -2.52 21.13
N VAL A 448 -7.00 -1.47 20.42
CA VAL A 448 -7.65 -0.17 20.57
C VAL A 448 -8.69 -0.01 19.47
N TYR A 449 -9.93 0.17 19.89
CA TYR A 449 -11.05 0.44 19.00
C TYR A 449 -11.44 1.90 19.11
N GLU A 450 -11.63 2.55 17.99
CA GLU A 450 -12.20 3.89 17.94
C GLU A 450 -13.45 3.92 17.06
N GLU A 451 -14.40 4.80 17.40
CA GLU A 451 -15.48 5.15 16.50
C GLU A 451 -14.87 5.91 15.33
N TYR A 452 -14.88 5.30 14.15
CA TYR A 452 -14.28 5.87 12.95
C TYR A 452 -15.38 6.41 12.04
N ASP A 453 -15.39 7.70 11.88
CA ASP A 453 -16.37 8.44 11.10
C ASP A 453 -15.71 9.50 10.22
N ARG A 454 -16.52 10.33 9.59
CA ARG A 454 -16.05 11.42 8.73
C ARG A 454 -15.10 12.41 9.44
N ALA A 455 -15.24 12.61 10.75
CA ALA A 455 -14.34 13.51 11.49
C ALA A 455 -12.94 12.91 11.61
N HIS A 456 -12.84 11.59 11.76
CA HIS A 456 -11.56 10.88 11.78
C HIS A 456 -10.87 10.94 10.41
N LEU A 457 -11.62 10.78 9.30
CA LEU A 457 -11.05 10.94 7.95
C LEU A 457 -10.42 12.32 7.76
N LEU A 458 -11.07 13.38 8.25
CA LEU A 458 -10.49 14.73 8.22
C LEU A 458 -9.25 14.82 9.11
N ALA A 459 -9.29 14.22 10.30
CA ALA A 459 -8.17 14.25 11.24
C ALA A 459 -6.92 13.55 10.68
N ASP A 460 -7.09 12.47 9.94
CA ASP A 460 -5.98 11.75 9.27
C ASP A 460 -5.33 12.59 8.18
N MET A 461 -6.12 13.35 7.42
CA MET A 461 -5.61 14.26 6.38
C MET A 461 -5.06 15.58 6.95
N GLN A 462 -5.42 15.95 8.19
CA GLN A 462 -5.12 17.25 8.77
C GLN A 462 -3.62 17.60 8.79
N PRO A 463 -2.68 16.69 9.12
CA PRO A 463 -1.25 16.99 9.08
C PRO A 463 -0.76 17.48 7.71
N TYR A 464 -1.28 16.89 6.62
CA TYR A 464 -0.94 17.28 5.25
C TYR A 464 -1.58 18.63 4.90
N ILE A 465 -2.84 18.84 5.28
CA ILE A 465 -3.57 20.09 5.08
C ILE A 465 -2.87 21.23 5.82
N ASP A 466 -2.50 21.05 7.09
CA ASP A 466 -1.79 22.04 7.89
C ASP A 466 -0.42 22.38 7.28
N TRP A 467 0.28 21.37 6.78
CA TRP A 467 1.55 21.58 6.10
C TRP A 467 1.36 22.40 4.82
N ALA A 468 0.35 22.10 4.02
CA ALA A 468 0.03 22.82 2.77
C ALA A 468 -0.34 24.28 3.03
N ILE A 469 -1.17 24.54 4.05
CA ILE A 469 -1.53 25.89 4.48
C ILE A 469 -0.27 26.67 4.92
N ALA A 470 0.58 26.05 5.72
CA ALA A 470 1.79 26.67 6.25
C ALA A 470 2.83 27.00 5.16
N ASN A 471 2.82 26.25 4.05
CA ASN A 471 3.79 26.37 2.96
C ASN A 471 3.19 26.98 1.68
N ASP A 472 1.90 27.34 1.69
CA ASP A 472 1.15 27.89 0.56
C ASP A 472 1.32 27.02 -0.70
N ALA A 473 0.99 25.71 -0.57
CA ALA A 473 1.24 24.70 -1.58
C ALA A 473 -0.02 23.83 -1.86
N PRO A 474 -0.27 23.39 -3.12
CA PRO A 474 -1.39 22.54 -3.45
C PRO A 474 -1.16 21.08 -3.04
N LEU A 475 -2.24 20.37 -2.68
CA LEU A 475 -2.24 18.96 -2.34
C LEU A 475 -3.01 18.11 -3.34
N PHE A 476 -2.53 16.89 -3.53
CA PHE A 476 -3.18 15.85 -4.30
C PHE A 476 -3.24 14.55 -3.48
N VAL A 477 -4.46 13.99 -3.32
CA VAL A 477 -4.63 12.64 -2.80
C VAL A 477 -4.51 11.69 -3.98
N GLY A 478 -3.31 11.15 -4.21
CA GLY A 478 -2.98 10.37 -5.39
C GLY A 478 -3.75 9.06 -5.47
N GLU A 479 -4.04 8.47 -4.29
CA GLU A 479 -4.83 7.25 -4.20
C GLU A 479 -5.69 7.24 -2.94
N PHE A 480 -6.90 6.72 -3.09
CA PHE A 480 -7.81 6.30 -2.02
C PHE A 480 -8.81 5.31 -2.57
N GLY A 481 -9.35 4.45 -1.73
CA GLY A 481 -10.33 3.46 -2.16
C GLY A 481 -10.62 2.45 -1.05
N ALA A 482 -11.48 1.49 -1.33
CA ALA A 482 -11.76 0.36 -0.45
C ALA A 482 -12.11 -0.88 -1.26
N MET A 483 -11.70 -2.04 -0.75
CA MET A 483 -11.98 -3.33 -1.36
C MET A 483 -13.50 -3.59 -1.46
N SER A 484 -13.92 -4.31 -2.48
CA SER A 484 -15.32 -4.72 -2.65
C SER A 484 -15.80 -5.69 -1.56
N ALA A 485 -14.89 -6.28 -0.79
CA ALA A 485 -15.18 -7.11 0.37
C ALA A 485 -15.39 -6.32 1.67
N ALA A 486 -15.25 -4.99 1.65
CA ALA A 486 -15.52 -4.18 2.83
C ALA A 486 -16.95 -4.43 3.35
N PRO A 487 -17.14 -4.63 4.67
CA PRO A 487 -18.41 -5.07 5.24
C PRO A 487 -19.57 -4.12 4.97
N GLY A 488 -20.73 -4.67 4.58
CA GLY A 488 -21.97 -3.92 4.38
C GLY A 488 -21.85 -2.79 3.36
N ASP A 489 -22.18 -1.57 3.79
CA ASP A 489 -22.10 -0.35 2.96
C ASP A 489 -20.80 0.44 3.15
N SER A 490 -19.83 -0.10 3.89
CA SER A 490 -18.60 0.60 4.30
C SER A 490 -17.82 1.20 3.14
N ARG A 491 -17.62 0.43 2.06
CA ARG A 491 -16.95 0.89 0.83
C ARG A 491 -17.56 2.18 0.29
N TYR A 492 -18.88 2.21 0.22
CA TYR A 492 -19.63 3.31 -0.37
C TYR A 492 -19.71 4.52 0.54
N ASN A 493 -19.93 4.29 1.82
CA ASN A 493 -19.94 5.36 2.82
C ASN A 493 -18.56 6.03 2.91
N LEU A 494 -17.50 5.21 2.95
CA LEU A 494 -16.12 5.69 3.01
C LEU A 494 -15.77 6.52 1.76
N ALA A 495 -16.09 6.02 0.56
CA ALA A 495 -15.83 6.74 -0.68
C ALA A 495 -16.58 8.09 -0.72
N ALA A 496 -17.86 8.10 -0.31
CA ALA A 496 -18.66 9.33 -0.27
C ALA A 496 -18.10 10.35 0.71
N ASP A 497 -17.74 9.92 1.92
CA ASP A 497 -17.22 10.82 2.95
C ASP A 497 -15.81 11.31 2.62
N LYS A 498 -14.92 10.46 2.11
CA LYS A 498 -13.58 10.90 1.67
C LYS A 498 -13.67 11.93 0.57
N ILE A 499 -14.47 11.70 -0.47
CA ILE A 499 -14.69 12.66 -1.55
C ILE A 499 -15.24 13.97 -1.00
N SER A 500 -16.21 13.90 -0.08
CA SER A 500 -16.77 15.11 0.56
C SER A 500 -15.73 15.88 1.35
N VAL A 501 -14.93 15.21 2.18
CA VAL A 501 -13.85 15.83 2.97
C VAL A 501 -12.81 16.49 2.08
N MET A 502 -12.36 15.78 1.05
CA MET A 502 -11.36 16.29 0.10
C MET A 502 -11.88 17.50 -0.69
N ASN A 503 -13.15 17.43 -1.13
CA ASN A 503 -13.77 18.56 -1.83
C ASN A 503 -13.91 19.81 -0.94
N GLU A 504 -14.34 19.63 0.32
CA GLU A 504 -14.46 20.73 1.27
C GLU A 504 -13.11 21.35 1.64
N ALA A 505 -12.06 20.56 1.66
CA ALA A 505 -10.68 21.00 1.87
C ALA A 505 -10.02 21.57 0.60
N GLY A 506 -10.72 21.57 -0.55
CA GLY A 506 -10.18 22.08 -1.82
C GLY A 506 -9.10 21.18 -2.43
N LEU A 507 -9.03 19.90 -2.07
CA LEU A 507 -8.00 18.99 -2.53
C LEU A 507 -8.27 18.45 -3.95
N HIS A 508 -7.19 18.12 -4.64
CA HIS A 508 -7.19 17.31 -5.83
C HIS A 508 -7.13 15.84 -5.43
N TRP A 509 -7.71 14.92 -6.22
CA TRP A 509 -7.74 13.51 -5.85
C TRP A 509 -7.98 12.56 -7.02
N ALA A 510 -7.53 11.29 -6.87
CA ALA A 510 -7.81 10.20 -7.78
C ALA A 510 -8.19 8.91 -7.05
N LEU A 511 -9.38 8.37 -7.34
CA LEU A 511 -9.85 7.09 -6.80
C LEU A 511 -8.97 5.95 -7.34
N TRP A 512 -8.51 5.06 -6.49
CA TRP A 512 -7.89 3.81 -6.87
C TRP A 512 -8.95 2.71 -6.91
N THR A 513 -9.33 2.19 -8.06
CA THR A 513 -8.85 2.45 -9.40
C THR A 513 -10.01 2.34 -10.41
N TYR A 514 -9.80 2.72 -11.67
CA TYR A 514 -10.85 2.60 -12.68
C TYR A 514 -11.26 1.13 -12.92
N ARG A 515 -10.30 0.22 -13.14
CA ARG A 515 -10.56 -1.19 -13.38
C ARG A 515 -9.61 -2.06 -12.59
N ASP A 516 -10.17 -3.04 -11.89
CA ASP A 516 -9.42 -4.03 -11.12
C ASP A 516 -9.87 -5.44 -11.53
N TRP A 517 -8.90 -6.31 -11.78
CA TRP A 517 -9.13 -7.71 -12.18
C TRP A 517 -9.06 -8.68 -11.00
N SER A 518 -8.68 -8.20 -9.82
CA SER A 518 -8.68 -8.99 -8.59
C SER A 518 -10.11 -9.23 -8.09
N ALA A 519 -10.32 -10.28 -7.31
CA ALA A 519 -11.57 -10.60 -6.67
C ALA A 519 -11.32 -11.04 -5.22
N PRO A 520 -11.65 -10.23 -4.22
CA PRO A 520 -12.23 -8.87 -4.28
C PRO A 520 -11.25 -7.83 -4.82
N GLY A 521 -11.73 -6.66 -5.23
CA GLY A 521 -10.93 -5.59 -5.83
C GLY A 521 -11.34 -4.18 -5.41
N LEU A 522 -10.50 -3.21 -5.72
CA LEU A 522 -10.67 -1.79 -5.41
C LEU A 522 -11.42 -1.03 -6.54
N GLY A 523 -11.45 -1.58 -7.74
CA GLY A 523 -11.87 -0.90 -8.96
C GLY A 523 -13.32 -0.42 -9.02
N LEU A 524 -13.54 0.63 -9.81
CA LEU A 524 -14.87 1.04 -10.27
C LEU A 524 -15.48 -0.03 -11.18
N TYR A 525 -14.66 -0.65 -12.02
CA TYR A 525 -14.98 -1.88 -12.73
C TYR A 525 -14.29 -3.06 -12.06
N HIS A 526 -15.08 -4.11 -11.85
CA HIS A 526 -14.58 -5.40 -11.39
C HIS A 526 -14.63 -6.35 -12.57
N GLN A 527 -13.49 -6.63 -13.17
CA GLN A 527 -13.43 -7.21 -14.52
C GLN A 527 -14.21 -6.33 -15.52
N ASP A 528 -15.34 -6.82 -16.04
CA ASP A 528 -16.21 -6.08 -16.95
C ASP A 528 -17.51 -5.57 -16.29
N ASP A 529 -17.69 -5.84 -14.99
CA ASP A 529 -18.88 -5.44 -14.24
C ASP A 529 -18.66 -4.08 -13.57
N LEU A 530 -19.46 -3.08 -13.93
CA LEU A 530 -19.45 -1.75 -13.33
C LEU A 530 -20.09 -1.76 -11.94
N ASP A 531 -19.41 -1.21 -10.96
CA ASP A 531 -20.03 -0.85 -9.67
C ASP A 531 -20.83 0.46 -9.83
N GLU A 532 -22.09 0.32 -10.22
CA GLU A 532 -23.03 1.43 -10.46
C GLU A 532 -23.16 2.35 -9.24
N ARG A 533 -23.06 1.81 -8.03
CA ARG A 533 -23.19 2.59 -6.80
C ARG A 533 -21.95 3.46 -6.57
N LEU A 534 -20.76 2.89 -6.74
CA LEU A 534 -19.52 3.64 -6.65
C LEU A 534 -19.42 4.68 -7.77
N ALA A 535 -19.84 4.33 -8.99
CA ALA A 535 -19.91 5.28 -10.11
C ALA A 535 -20.84 6.46 -9.82
N SER A 536 -21.98 6.21 -9.18
CA SER A 536 -22.91 7.28 -8.77
C SER A 536 -22.31 8.19 -7.71
N ILE A 537 -21.59 7.64 -6.73
CA ILE A 537 -20.89 8.41 -5.69
C ILE A 537 -19.81 9.29 -6.32
N LEU A 538 -18.99 8.71 -7.20
CA LEU A 538 -17.95 9.43 -7.92
C LEU A 538 -18.55 10.61 -8.71
N ARG A 539 -19.63 10.37 -9.48
CA ARG A 539 -20.31 11.42 -10.25
C ARG A 539 -20.83 12.54 -9.37
N ILE A 540 -21.51 12.22 -8.26
CA ILE A 540 -22.02 13.23 -7.31
C ILE A 540 -20.86 14.05 -6.74
N GLY A 541 -19.74 13.42 -6.39
CA GLY A 541 -18.57 14.10 -5.88
C GLY A 541 -17.89 15.03 -6.90
N LEU A 542 -17.95 14.68 -8.17
CA LEU A 542 -17.44 15.50 -9.27
C LEU A 542 -18.35 16.67 -9.64
N GLU A 543 -19.68 16.47 -9.55
CA GLU A 543 -20.70 17.52 -9.82
C GLU A 543 -20.87 18.53 -8.67
N GLY A 544 -20.38 18.23 -7.47
CA GLY A 544 -20.76 18.85 -6.18
C GLY A 544 -20.37 20.31 -5.95
N GLU A 545 -19.78 21.03 -6.89
CA GLU A 545 -19.44 22.45 -6.73
C GLU A 545 -20.42 23.42 -7.39
N ASP A 546 -21.25 22.97 -8.33
CA ASP A 546 -22.16 23.85 -9.07
C ASP A 546 -23.57 23.97 -8.42
N GLN A 547 -23.82 23.33 -7.29
CA GLN A 547 -25.14 23.28 -6.62
C GLN A 547 -25.14 23.83 -5.17
N ARG A 548 -24.18 24.65 -4.74
CA ARG A 548 -24.34 25.39 -3.49
C ARG A 548 -24.98 26.75 -3.78
N PRO A 549 -26.09 27.05 -3.07
CA PRO A 549 -26.80 28.32 -3.26
C PRO A 549 -26.02 29.52 -2.74
#